data_fb33cf696f9813b05d74f8f1072f2a0b
#
_entry.id   fb33cf696f9813b05d74f8f1072f2a0b
#
_cell.length_a   1.000
_cell.length_b   1.000
_cell.length_c   1.000
_cell.angle_alpha   90.00
_cell.angle_beta   90.00
_cell.angle_gamma   90.00
#
_symmetry.space_group_name_H-M   'P 1'
#
loop_
_entity.id
_entity.type
_entity.pdbx_description
1 polymer ?
#
loop_
_entity_poly.entity_id
_entity_poly.type
_entity_poly.pdbx_seq_one_letter_code
_entity_poly.pdbx_strand_id
1 'polypeptide(L)'
;KWDMIYIPSGTVHAIEEGLKLIEVQQSSDVTYRIYDWGRDREMHIEKSLDVIDYDGKNKGGKIENFKKLETPYFTVEKIDVKDSYKDLVDKNFHSYTVINGTGVISDGNSVIDLNKEETVYIKEGVNYSIKGNLELIKSYV
;
A
#
# COMPACT_ATOMS: atom_id res chain seq x y z
N LYS A 1 -14.02 8.98 0.26
CA LYS A 1 -14.02 7.69 -0.47
C LYS A 1 -12.57 7.37 -0.81
N TRP A 2 -12.12 6.18 -0.50
CA TRP A 2 -10.80 5.69 -0.88
C TRP A 2 -10.85 5.12 -2.29
N ASP A 3 -10.04 5.69 -3.19
CA ASP A 3 -9.83 5.18 -4.53
C ASP A 3 -8.47 4.46 -4.58
N MET A 4 -8.36 3.43 -5.40
CA MET A 4 -7.10 2.71 -5.64
C MET A 4 -6.59 3.08 -7.02
N ILE A 5 -5.30 3.44 -7.10
CA ILE A 5 -4.61 3.70 -8.35
C ILE A 5 -3.38 2.79 -8.39
N TYR A 6 -3.28 1.97 -9.42
CA TYR A 6 -2.09 1.18 -9.69
C TYR A 6 -1.19 1.92 -10.67
N ILE A 7 0.06 2.08 -10.28
CA ILE A 7 1.08 2.79 -11.07
C ILE A 7 2.22 1.82 -11.34
N PRO A 8 2.24 1.13 -12.49
CA PRO A 8 3.36 0.27 -12.87
C PRO A 8 4.64 1.06 -13.09
N SER A 9 5.78 0.38 -12.96
CA SER A 9 7.08 0.92 -13.33
C SER A 9 7.08 1.46 -14.76
N GLY A 10 7.74 2.58 -15.01
CA GLY A 10 7.76 3.27 -16.31
C GLY A 10 6.57 4.21 -16.57
N THR A 11 5.61 4.28 -15.65
CA THR A 11 4.47 5.21 -15.76
C THR A 11 4.87 6.60 -15.25
N VAL A 12 4.81 7.61 -16.10
CA VAL A 12 4.98 9.01 -15.68
C VAL A 12 3.77 9.43 -14.87
N HIS A 13 4.01 9.89 -13.64
CA HIS A 13 2.96 10.32 -12.74
C HIS A 13 3.44 11.42 -11.80
N ALA A 14 2.49 12.10 -11.19
CA ALA A 14 2.75 13.09 -10.16
C ALA A 14 1.67 13.02 -9.08
N ILE A 15 2.07 13.30 -7.84
CA ILE A 15 1.16 13.48 -6.71
C ILE A 15 1.08 14.97 -6.43
N GLU A 16 -0.10 15.53 -6.58
CA GLU A 16 -0.36 16.94 -6.36
C GLU A 16 -0.75 17.23 -4.91
N GLU A 17 -0.81 18.49 -4.54
CA GLU A 17 -1.20 18.94 -3.20
C GLU A 17 -2.66 18.62 -2.87
N GLY A 18 -3.02 18.66 -1.58
CA GLY A 18 -4.38 18.46 -1.11
C GLY A 18 -4.84 17.00 -1.05
N LEU A 19 -3.96 16.05 -1.30
CA LEU A 19 -4.25 14.62 -1.26
C LEU A 19 -3.71 13.98 0.03
N LYS A 20 -4.49 13.07 0.60
CA LYS A 20 -4.02 12.10 1.58
C LYS A 20 -4.01 10.71 0.92
N LEU A 21 -2.90 10.02 0.95
CA LEU A 21 -2.73 8.72 0.32
C LEU A 21 -2.00 7.74 1.24
N ILE A 22 -2.18 6.47 0.94
CA ILE A 22 -1.36 5.37 1.43
C ILE A 22 -0.63 4.84 0.21
N GLU A 23 0.69 4.87 0.24
CA GLU A 23 1.54 4.35 -0.82
C GLU A 23 2.08 2.98 -0.39
N VAL A 24 1.77 1.95 -1.18
CA VAL A 24 2.34 0.62 -1.07
C VAL A 24 3.17 0.39 -2.30
N GLN A 25 4.47 0.26 -2.13
CA GLN A 25 5.39 0.11 -3.25
C GLN A 25 6.36 -1.05 -3.05
N GLN A 26 6.94 -1.52 -4.15
CA GLN A 26 8.07 -2.44 -4.10
C GLN A 26 9.24 -1.76 -3.37
N SER A 27 9.95 -2.50 -2.53
CA SER A 27 11.15 -2.00 -1.84
C SER A 27 12.26 -1.69 -2.85
N SER A 28 12.37 -0.43 -3.25
CA SER A 28 13.37 0.07 -4.17
C SER A 28 13.67 1.53 -3.85
N ASP A 29 14.94 1.91 -3.90
CA ASP A 29 15.41 3.28 -3.75
C ASP A 29 15.56 4.02 -5.10
N VAL A 30 15.23 3.33 -6.20
CA VAL A 30 15.33 3.90 -7.54
C VAL A 30 14.12 4.78 -7.84
N THR A 31 14.35 6.09 -7.90
CA THR A 31 13.37 7.09 -8.34
C THR A 31 14.00 7.98 -9.40
N TYR A 32 13.39 8.01 -10.58
CA TYR A 32 13.83 8.92 -11.65
C TYR A 32 12.87 10.11 -11.74
N ARG A 33 13.40 11.29 -11.38
CA ARG A 33 12.65 12.54 -11.29
C ARG A 33 12.77 13.35 -12.58
N ILE A 34 11.62 13.67 -13.19
CA ILE A 34 11.54 14.44 -14.42
C ILE A 34 11.29 15.91 -14.11
N TYR A 35 10.51 16.20 -13.06
CA TYR A 35 10.13 17.54 -12.65
C TYR A 35 9.96 17.63 -11.14
N ASP A 36 10.26 18.73 -10.51
CA ASP A 36 10.22 18.87 -9.05
C ASP A 36 9.69 20.21 -8.53
N TRP A 37 8.87 20.89 -9.29
CA TRP A 37 8.20 22.16 -8.88
C TRP A 37 9.17 23.19 -8.27
N GLY A 38 10.39 23.29 -8.80
CA GLY A 38 11.40 24.26 -8.34
C GLY A 38 12.10 23.90 -7.02
N ARG A 39 11.91 22.68 -6.48
CA ARG A 39 12.70 22.17 -5.35
C ARG A 39 14.08 21.76 -5.82
N ASP A 40 15.09 21.95 -4.95
CA ASP A 40 16.49 21.65 -5.25
C ASP A 40 16.81 20.17 -4.99
N ARG A 41 16.21 19.27 -5.82
CA ARG A 41 16.53 17.85 -5.82
C ARG A 41 17.06 17.43 -7.19
N GLU A 42 17.89 16.41 -7.20
CA GLU A 42 18.48 15.88 -8.44
C GLU A 42 17.40 15.47 -9.45
N MET A 43 17.59 15.89 -10.69
CA MET A 43 16.76 15.52 -11.83
C MET A 43 17.43 14.41 -12.62
N HIS A 44 16.64 13.45 -13.13
CA HIS A 44 17.13 12.25 -13.80
C HIS A 44 16.53 12.12 -15.20
N ILE A 45 16.57 13.19 -16.01
CA ILE A 45 15.85 13.27 -17.29
C ILE A 45 16.24 12.11 -18.23
N GLU A 46 17.53 11.93 -18.50
CA GLU A 46 18.01 10.88 -19.43
C GLU A 46 17.59 9.48 -18.95
N LYS A 47 17.86 9.15 -17.68
CA LYS A 47 17.48 7.86 -17.09
C LYS A 47 15.96 7.65 -17.09
N SER A 48 15.19 8.71 -16.94
CA SER A 48 13.74 8.65 -17.01
C SER A 48 13.28 8.29 -18.41
N LEU A 49 13.87 8.90 -19.43
CA LEU A 49 13.54 8.62 -20.84
C LEU A 49 13.83 7.16 -21.21
N ASP A 50 14.86 6.54 -20.63
CA ASP A 50 15.22 5.14 -20.88
C ASP A 50 14.19 4.13 -20.32
N VAL A 51 13.45 4.52 -19.28
CA VAL A 51 12.55 3.59 -18.56
C VAL A 51 11.06 3.88 -18.77
N ILE A 52 10.71 4.98 -19.40
CA ILE A 52 9.30 5.32 -19.69
C ILE A 52 8.67 4.27 -20.60
N ASP A 53 7.49 3.81 -20.23
CA ASP A 53 6.68 2.94 -21.08
C ASP A 53 5.93 3.75 -22.14
N TYR A 54 6.62 4.07 -23.23
CA TYR A 54 6.05 4.85 -24.35
C TYR A 54 4.94 4.12 -25.11
N ASP A 55 4.95 2.79 -25.07
CA ASP A 55 3.99 1.96 -25.79
C ASP A 55 2.74 1.65 -24.96
N GLY A 56 2.72 2.05 -23.68
CA GLY A 56 1.62 1.77 -22.78
C GLY A 56 1.40 0.25 -22.54
N LYS A 57 2.47 -0.53 -22.51
CA LYS A 57 2.42 -1.99 -22.29
C LYS A 57 2.03 -2.30 -20.84
N ASN A 58 2.45 -1.48 -19.91
CA ASN A 58 2.16 -1.61 -18.47
C ASN A 58 0.83 -0.95 -18.15
N LYS A 59 -0.22 -1.74 -18.07
CA LYS A 59 -1.57 -1.20 -17.79
C LYS A 59 -1.70 -0.83 -16.31
N GLY A 60 -1.73 0.45 -16.05
CA GLY A 60 -2.01 1.04 -14.73
C GLY A 60 -3.31 1.84 -14.74
N GLY A 61 -3.54 2.59 -13.67
CA GLY A 61 -4.67 3.51 -13.54
C GLY A 61 -5.60 3.16 -12.38
N LYS A 62 -6.76 3.80 -12.35
CA LYS A 62 -7.76 3.61 -11.31
C LYS A 62 -8.39 2.23 -11.36
N ILE A 63 -8.44 1.58 -10.20
CA ILE A 63 -9.11 0.29 -10.02
C ILE A 63 -10.49 0.55 -9.40
N GLU A 64 -11.55 0.31 -10.17
CA GLU A 64 -12.92 0.49 -9.70
C GLU A 64 -13.31 -0.63 -8.72
N ASN A 65 -14.03 -0.26 -7.66
CA ASN A 65 -14.51 -1.19 -6.62
C ASN A 65 -13.38 -2.06 -6.03
N PHE A 66 -12.24 -1.44 -5.76
CA PHE A 66 -11.04 -2.11 -5.29
C PHE A 66 -11.32 -3.03 -4.09
N LYS A 67 -10.92 -4.28 -4.21
CA LYS A 67 -10.92 -5.28 -3.15
C LYS A 67 -9.53 -5.90 -2.99
N LYS A 68 -8.92 -6.30 -4.09
CA LYS A 68 -7.59 -6.93 -4.13
C LYS A 68 -6.85 -6.55 -5.40
N LEU A 69 -5.56 -6.30 -5.26
CA LEU A 69 -4.60 -6.18 -6.36
C LEU A 69 -3.44 -7.14 -6.10
N GLU A 70 -3.21 -8.04 -7.04
CA GLU A 70 -2.03 -8.92 -7.04
C GLU A 70 -1.05 -8.45 -8.09
N THR A 71 0.20 -8.29 -7.71
CA THR A 71 1.31 -7.97 -8.59
C THR A 71 2.37 -9.09 -8.49
N PRO A 72 3.37 -9.16 -9.35
CA PRO A 72 4.48 -10.09 -9.19
C PRO A 72 5.32 -9.86 -7.91
N TYR A 73 5.15 -8.73 -7.24
CA TYR A 73 6.01 -8.29 -6.15
C TYR A 73 5.31 -8.22 -4.80
N PHE A 74 4.03 -7.89 -4.77
CA PHE A 74 3.22 -7.77 -3.56
C PHE A 74 1.73 -7.86 -3.87
N THR A 75 0.96 -8.14 -2.85
CA THR A 75 -0.50 -8.11 -2.89
C THR A 75 -1.02 -7.02 -1.96
N VAL A 76 -2.05 -6.30 -2.39
CA VAL A 76 -2.79 -5.32 -1.57
C VAL A 76 -4.25 -5.69 -1.55
N GLU A 77 -4.84 -5.73 -0.36
CA GLU A 77 -6.26 -6.04 -0.16
C GLU A 77 -6.93 -5.00 0.74
N LYS A 78 -8.19 -4.70 0.45
CA LYS A 78 -9.06 -3.98 1.37
C LYS A 78 -9.81 -4.99 2.24
N ILE A 79 -9.68 -4.85 3.55
CA ILE A 79 -10.32 -5.70 4.55
C ILE A 79 -11.32 -4.87 5.36
N ASP A 80 -12.58 -5.28 5.39
CA ASP A 80 -13.63 -4.69 6.19
C ASP A 80 -13.90 -5.60 7.41
N VAL A 81 -13.47 -5.18 8.59
CA VAL A 81 -13.70 -5.89 9.85
C VAL A 81 -14.94 -5.30 10.52
N LYS A 82 -15.97 -6.12 10.72
CA LYS A 82 -17.25 -5.72 11.37
C LYS A 82 -17.46 -6.34 12.75
N ASP A 83 -16.57 -7.13 13.20
CA ASP A 83 -16.57 -7.74 14.53
C ASP A 83 -15.21 -8.38 14.78
N SER A 84 -14.89 -9.40 14.02
CA SER A 84 -13.63 -10.12 14.17
C SER A 84 -13.12 -10.62 12.80
N TYR A 85 -11.81 -10.55 12.63
CA TYR A 85 -11.06 -11.12 11.52
C TYR A 85 -9.88 -11.91 12.08
N LYS A 86 -9.63 -13.11 11.57
CA LYS A 86 -8.52 -13.96 12.00
C LYS A 86 -7.68 -14.35 10.80
N ASP A 87 -6.38 -14.39 10.99
CA ASP A 87 -5.43 -14.76 9.96
C ASP A 87 -4.15 -15.32 10.56
N LEU A 88 -3.32 -15.90 9.69
CA LEU A 88 -1.99 -16.42 9.98
C LEU A 88 -1.02 -15.84 8.97
N VAL A 89 0.10 -15.32 9.43
CA VAL A 89 1.21 -14.99 8.53
C VAL A 89 1.95 -16.28 8.19
N ASP A 90 1.58 -16.90 7.10
CA ASP A 90 2.18 -18.15 6.62
C ASP A 90 3.51 -17.94 5.90
N LYS A 91 3.77 -16.70 5.45
CA LYS A 91 4.97 -16.36 4.67
C LYS A 91 5.32 -14.87 4.82
N ASN A 92 6.59 -14.58 5.03
CA ASN A 92 7.16 -13.24 5.12
C ASN A 92 6.51 -12.35 6.18
N PHE A 93 5.52 -11.54 5.81
CA PHE A 93 4.84 -10.62 6.72
C PHE A 93 3.44 -10.24 6.23
N HIS A 94 2.62 -9.75 7.17
CA HIS A 94 1.44 -8.95 6.86
C HIS A 94 1.60 -7.54 7.42
N SER A 95 1.24 -6.53 6.65
CA SER A 95 1.14 -5.15 7.08
C SER A 95 -0.30 -4.67 6.94
N TYR A 96 -0.83 -4.02 7.97
CA TYR A 96 -2.18 -3.44 7.98
C TYR A 96 -2.11 -1.96 8.27
N THR A 97 -2.69 -1.15 7.40
CA THR A 97 -2.91 0.28 7.64
C THR A 97 -4.39 0.55 7.85
N VAL A 98 -4.74 1.19 8.96
CA VAL A 98 -6.12 1.54 9.28
C VAL A 98 -6.56 2.76 8.49
N ILE A 99 -7.54 2.60 7.60
CA ILE A 99 -8.08 3.70 6.81
C ILE A 99 -9.33 4.33 7.42
N ASN A 100 -10.05 3.56 8.23
CA ASN A 100 -11.22 4.07 8.96
C ASN A 100 -11.54 3.18 10.18
N GLY A 101 -12.17 3.76 11.20
CA GLY A 101 -12.58 3.04 12.43
C GLY A 101 -11.44 2.81 13.40
N THR A 102 -11.70 1.95 14.39
CA THR A 102 -10.76 1.57 15.46
C THR A 102 -10.97 0.12 15.85
N GLY A 103 -9.94 -0.49 16.45
CA GLY A 103 -10.00 -1.86 16.93
C GLY A 103 -8.74 -2.25 17.69
N VAL A 104 -8.55 -3.56 17.84
CA VAL A 104 -7.35 -4.14 18.43
C VAL A 104 -6.88 -5.32 17.61
N ILE A 105 -5.57 -5.55 17.60
CA ILE A 105 -4.97 -6.78 17.08
C ILE A 105 -4.30 -7.55 18.22
N SER A 106 -4.44 -8.88 18.23
CA SER A 106 -3.87 -9.74 19.26
C SER A 106 -3.38 -11.06 18.69
N ASP A 107 -2.21 -11.49 19.15
CA ASP A 107 -1.65 -12.84 18.90
C ASP A 107 -1.99 -13.84 20.05
N GLY A 108 -2.83 -13.41 21.01
CA GLY A 108 -3.18 -14.17 22.21
C GLY A 108 -2.28 -13.88 23.43
N ASN A 109 -1.08 -13.33 23.22
CA ASN A 109 -0.14 -12.96 24.29
C ASN A 109 -0.08 -11.43 24.46
N SER A 110 -0.19 -10.72 23.37
CA SER A 110 -0.11 -9.26 23.29
C SER A 110 -1.36 -8.69 22.62
N VAL A 111 -1.70 -7.47 22.98
CA VAL A 111 -2.77 -6.69 22.36
C VAL A 111 -2.22 -5.33 21.98
N ILE A 112 -2.50 -4.90 20.76
CA ILE A 112 -2.11 -3.58 20.24
C ILE A 112 -3.38 -2.89 19.75
N ASP A 113 -3.57 -1.64 20.16
CA ASP A 113 -4.65 -0.79 19.64
C ASP A 113 -4.38 -0.43 18.19
N LEU A 114 -5.45 -0.37 17.42
CA LEU A 114 -5.45 0.03 16.01
C LEU A 114 -6.29 1.30 15.86
N ASN A 115 -5.63 2.40 15.56
CA ASN A 115 -6.28 3.68 15.34
C ASN A 115 -6.10 4.11 13.87
N LYS A 116 -7.00 4.98 13.42
CA LYS A 116 -6.95 5.51 12.06
C LYS A 116 -5.58 6.11 11.73
N GLU A 117 -5.08 5.76 10.54
CA GLU A 117 -3.79 6.20 9.98
C GLU A 117 -2.56 5.52 10.62
N GLU A 118 -2.78 4.57 11.51
CA GLU A 118 -1.70 3.72 12.04
C GLU A 118 -1.48 2.50 11.15
N THR A 119 -0.24 2.03 11.17
CA THR A 119 0.18 0.81 10.47
C THR A 119 0.80 -0.16 11.46
N VAL A 120 0.34 -1.42 11.43
CA VAL A 120 0.93 -2.52 12.19
C VAL A 120 1.58 -3.52 11.24
N TYR A 121 2.72 -4.04 11.66
CA TYR A 121 3.47 -5.08 10.96
C TYR A 121 3.47 -6.37 11.77
N ILE A 122 3.19 -7.49 11.11
CA ILE A 122 3.11 -8.81 11.73
C ILE A 122 4.06 -9.74 11.00
N LYS A 123 4.99 -10.32 11.73
CA LYS A 123 6.01 -11.23 11.20
C LYS A 123 5.45 -12.61 10.90
N GLU A 124 6.18 -13.37 10.10
CA GLU A 124 5.90 -14.76 9.75
C GLU A 124 5.68 -15.65 10.99
N GLY A 125 4.78 -16.62 10.86
CA GLY A 125 4.47 -17.64 11.87
C GLY A 125 3.49 -17.19 12.94
N VAL A 126 3.02 -15.93 12.92
CA VAL A 126 2.09 -15.41 13.93
C VAL A 126 0.64 -15.64 13.51
N ASN A 127 -0.12 -16.37 14.35
CA ASN A 127 -1.57 -16.38 14.33
C ASN A 127 -2.10 -15.17 15.06
N TYR A 128 -3.04 -14.46 14.51
CA TYR A 128 -3.60 -13.27 15.14
C TYR A 128 -5.08 -13.07 14.84
N SER A 129 -5.69 -12.22 15.63
CA SER A 129 -7.06 -11.75 15.41
C SER A 129 -7.13 -10.24 15.51
N ILE A 130 -7.94 -9.64 14.62
CA ILE A 130 -8.29 -8.23 14.67
C ILE A 130 -9.75 -8.16 15.09
N LYS A 131 -10.06 -7.33 16.10
CA LYS A 131 -11.42 -7.10 16.61
C LYS A 131 -11.75 -5.62 16.58
N GLY A 132 -12.97 -5.31 16.17
CA GLY A 132 -13.45 -3.93 16.10
C GLY A 132 -14.33 -3.68 14.89
N ASN A 133 -14.52 -2.40 14.60
CA ASN A 133 -15.23 -1.96 13.39
C ASN A 133 -14.31 -1.02 12.62
N LEU A 134 -13.59 -1.57 11.63
CA LEU A 134 -12.53 -0.87 10.92
C LEU A 134 -12.38 -1.33 9.47
N GLU A 135 -11.94 -0.42 8.64
CA GLU A 135 -11.50 -0.69 7.27
C GLU A 135 -9.97 -0.62 7.22
N LEU A 136 -9.36 -1.61 6.62
CA LEU A 136 -7.91 -1.80 6.58
C LEU A 136 -7.42 -1.96 5.14
N ILE A 137 -6.21 -1.50 4.89
CA ILE A 137 -5.41 -1.95 3.76
C ILE A 137 -4.40 -2.97 4.28
N LYS A 138 -4.51 -4.20 3.82
CA LYS A 138 -3.54 -5.28 4.04
C LYS A 138 -2.56 -5.29 2.88
N SER A 139 -1.26 -5.36 3.15
CA SER A 139 -0.22 -5.61 2.15
C SER A 139 0.69 -6.76 2.61
N TYR A 140 1.10 -7.61 1.65
CA TYR A 140 1.94 -8.78 1.90
C TYR A 140 2.65 -9.27 0.62
N VAL A 141 3.64 -10.15 0.79
CA VAL A 141 4.45 -10.76 -0.29
C VAL A 141 4.40 -12.28 -0.20
#